data_e7447480c7930e17bafcecbb5cc04cfd
#
_entry.id   e7447480c7930e17bafcecbb5cc04cfd
#
_cell.length_a   1.000
_cell.length_b   1.000
_cell.length_c   1.000
_cell.angle_alpha   90.00
_cell.angle_beta   90.00
_cell.angle_gamma   90.00
#
_symmetry.space_group_name_H-M   'P 1'
#
loop_
_entity.id
_entity.type
_entity.pdbx_description
1 polymer ?
#
loop_
_entity_poly.entity_id
_entity_poly.type
_entity_poly.pdbx_seq_one_letter_code
_entity_poly.pdbx_strand_id
1 'polypeptide(L)'
;SKGEVKTIQMHGNKTTTDYYIQVLDYLWKHQDNYKDILHYIGESFPNEYYKTYLPNLTIYQKPGYVREALNVDAIVMEDTPYMVAIYTRYLGGSTENSDEISGWGLQQLGMLSYVINEWHRVNMN
;
A
#
# COMPACT_ATOMS: atom_id res chain seq x y z
N SER A 1 -22.72 -19.17 -9.43
CA SER A 1 -24.10 -18.70 -9.30
C SER A 1 -24.17 -17.26 -8.79
N LYS A 2 -25.31 -16.65 -8.95
CA LYS A 2 -25.53 -15.28 -8.44
C LYS A 2 -25.38 -15.21 -6.92
N GLY A 3 -25.73 -16.26 -6.19
CA GLY A 3 -25.58 -16.33 -4.74
C GLY A 3 -24.14 -16.40 -4.31
N GLU A 4 -23.31 -17.14 -5.02
CA GLU A 4 -21.87 -17.23 -4.73
C GLU A 4 -21.17 -15.89 -4.96
N VAL A 5 -21.46 -15.22 -6.07
CA VAL A 5 -20.90 -13.89 -6.36
C VAL A 5 -21.29 -12.89 -5.28
N LYS A 6 -22.55 -12.90 -4.86
CA LYS A 6 -23.04 -12.02 -3.80
C LYS A 6 -22.34 -12.30 -2.46
N THR A 7 -22.13 -13.57 -2.15
CA THR A 7 -21.44 -13.97 -0.91
C THR A 7 -19.98 -13.49 -0.93
N ILE A 8 -19.28 -13.65 -2.05
CA ILE A 8 -17.92 -13.17 -2.22
C ILE A 8 -17.85 -11.64 -2.01
N GLN A 9 -18.77 -10.90 -2.59
CA GLN A 9 -18.85 -9.45 -2.42
C GLN A 9 -19.07 -9.03 -0.97
N MET A 10 -19.90 -9.76 -0.25
CA MET A 10 -20.17 -9.47 1.17
C MET A 10 -18.98 -9.73 2.08
N HIS A 11 -18.14 -10.72 1.74
CA HIS A 11 -16.94 -11.04 2.51
C HIS A 11 -15.69 -10.28 2.09
N GLY A 12 -15.77 -9.53 0.98
CA GLY A 12 -14.65 -8.82 0.42
C GLY A 12 -13.56 -9.72 -0.13
N ASN A 13 -12.50 -9.10 -0.59
CA ASN A 13 -11.33 -9.78 -1.12
C ASN A 13 -10.34 -10.07 0.02
N LYS A 14 -9.70 -11.24 -0.05
CA LYS A 14 -8.66 -11.64 0.90
C LYS A 14 -7.37 -11.95 0.17
N THR A 15 -6.26 -11.54 0.76
CA THR A 15 -4.93 -11.79 0.22
C THR A 15 -3.90 -11.81 1.34
N THR A 16 -2.65 -12.05 1.01
CA THR A 16 -1.53 -12.04 1.94
C THR A 16 -0.46 -11.07 1.49
N THR A 17 0.39 -10.64 2.41
CA THR A 17 1.55 -9.80 2.08
C THR A 17 2.51 -10.51 1.13
N ASP A 18 2.77 -11.79 1.35
CA ASP A 18 3.63 -12.58 0.46
C ASP A 18 3.13 -12.62 -0.97
N TYR A 19 1.82 -12.81 -1.15
CA TYR A 19 1.23 -12.79 -2.48
C TYR A 19 1.41 -11.44 -3.17
N TYR A 20 1.18 -10.35 -2.46
CA TYR A 20 1.32 -9.02 -3.05
C TYR A 20 2.76 -8.63 -3.34
N ILE A 21 3.71 -9.09 -2.55
CA ILE A 21 5.13 -8.92 -2.90
C ILE A 21 5.45 -9.61 -4.23
N GLN A 22 4.88 -10.78 -4.47
CA GLN A 22 5.02 -11.46 -5.77
C GLN A 22 4.36 -10.66 -6.91
N VAL A 23 3.20 -10.06 -6.66
CA VAL A 23 2.52 -9.20 -7.63
C VAL A 23 3.38 -7.97 -7.95
N LEU A 24 3.93 -7.31 -6.94
CA LEU A 24 4.82 -6.15 -7.13
C LEU A 24 6.08 -6.53 -7.91
N ASP A 25 6.68 -7.67 -7.58
CA ASP A 25 7.86 -8.18 -8.27
C ASP A 25 7.56 -8.48 -9.74
N TYR A 26 6.43 -9.11 -10.01
CA TYR A 26 5.97 -9.34 -11.39
C TYR A 26 5.77 -8.03 -12.14
N LEU A 27 5.09 -7.08 -11.55
CA LEU A 27 4.85 -5.76 -12.13
C LEU A 27 6.17 -5.05 -12.44
N TRP A 28 7.13 -5.10 -11.54
CA TRP A 28 8.43 -4.49 -11.71
C TRP A 28 9.26 -5.16 -12.81
N LYS A 29 9.29 -6.49 -12.83
CA LYS A 29 10.01 -7.25 -13.87
C LYS A 29 9.43 -7.05 -15.27
N HIS A 30 8.15 -6.75 -15.36
CA HIS A 30 7.44 -6.50 -16.62
C HIS A 30 7.04 -5.04 -16.78
N GLN A 31 7.80 -4.12 -16.19
CA GLN A 31 7.44 -2.70 -16.10
C GLN A 31 7.22 -2.05 -17.48
N ASP A 32 7.86 -2.54 -18.53
CA ASP A 32 7.66 -2.02 -19.88
C ASP A 32 6.24 -2.28 -20.40
N ASN A 33 5.59 -3.34 -19.93
CA ASN A 33 4.22 -3.67 -20.28
C ASN A 33 3.18 -2.94 -19.41
N TYR A 34 3.61 -2.36 -18.30
CA TYR A 34 2.72 -1.76 -17.29
C TYR A 34 3.06 -0.31 -16.98
N LYS A 35 3.60 0.41 -17.94
CA LYS A 35 4.00 1.82 -17.77
C LYS A 35 2.88 2.72 -17.30
N ASP A 36 1.68 2.54 -17.85
CA ASP A 36 0.52 3.36 -17.50
C ASP A 36 0.08 3.11 -16.07
N ILE A 37 0.04 1.85 -15.65
CA ILE A 37 -0.32 1.48 -14.27
C ILE A 37 0.72 2.05 -13.29
N LEU A 38 2.00 1.86 -13.59
CA LEU A 38 3.09 2.38 -12.74
C LEU A 38 3.04 3.90 -12.65
N HIS A 39 2.85 4.59 -13.77
CA HIS A 39 2.69 6.03 -13.76
C HIS A 39 1.54 6.47 -12.84
N TYR A 40 0.41 5.80 -12.97
CA TYR A 40 -0.79 6.11 -12.20
C TYR A 40 -0.57 5.95 -10.69
N ILE A 41 -0.03 4.80 -10.28
CA ILE A 41 0.22 4.54 -8.86
C ILE A 41 1.43 5.32 -8.32
N GLY A 42 2.33 5.76 -9.19
CA GLY A 42 3.42 6.65 -8.84
C GLY A 42 2.98 8.09 -8.55
N GLU A 43 1.91 8.55 -9.20
CA GLU A 43 1.34 9.89 -9.02
C GLU A 43 0.23 9.92 -7.97
N SER A 44 -0.31 8.76 -7.59
CA SER A 44 -1.48 8.68 -6.72
C SER A 44 -1.16 9.04 -5.27
N PHE A 45 -2.13 9.64 -4.61
CA PHE A 45 -2.13 9.92 -3.17
C PHE A 45 -0.84 10.60 -2.68
N PRO A 46 -0.47 11.76 -3.25
CA PRO A 46 0.72 12.48 -2.79
C PRO A 46 0.57 12.87 -1.32
N ASN A 47 1.65 12.69 -0.56
CA ASN A 47 1.72 12.98 0.87
C ASN A 47 0.78 12.12 1.75
N GLU A 48 0.31 11.00 1.23
CA GLU A 48 -0.54 10.07 1.98
C GLU A 48 0.02 8.65 1.96
N TYR A 49 -0.48 7.81 2.84
CA TYR A 49 -0.10 6.40 2.96
C TYR A 49 1.41 6.23 3.13
N TYR A 50 2.07 5.49 2.25
CA TYR A 50 3.52 5.28 2.34
C TYR A 50 4.31 6.57 2.11
N LYS A 51 3.75 7.51 1.35
CA LYS A 51 4.40 8.77 0.97
C LYS A 51 4.36 9.86 2.04
N THR A 52 3.61 9.69 3.11
CA THR A 52 3.31 10.75 4.09
C THR A 52 4.55 11.54 4.54
N TYR A 53 5.62 10.86 4.90
CA TYR A 53 6.87 11.47 5.37
C TYR A 53 8.05 11.23 4.45
N LEU A 54 7.80 10.84 3.20
CA LEU A 54 8.81 10.56 2.19
C LEU A 54 8.55 11.34 0.90
N PRO A 55 8.47 12.69 0.97
CA PRO A 55 8.02 13.51 -0.16
C PRO A 55 9.02 13.57 -1.32
N ASN A 56 10.29 13.23 -1.08
CA ASN A 56 11.34 13.35 -2.09
C ASN A 56 11.63 12.05 -2.85
N LEU A 57 10.89 10.98 -2.53
CA LEU A 57 11.05 9.68 -3.18
C LEU A 57 9.96 9.44 -4.20
N THR A 58 10.31 8.76 -5.29
CA THR A 58 9.32 8.16 -6.17
C THR A 58 8.84 6.86 -5.54
N ILE A 59 7.55 6.79 -5.27
CA ILE A 59 6.92 5.63 -4.64
C ILE A 59 5.69 5.24 -5.44
N TYR A 60 5.72 4.02 -5.96
CA TYR A 60 4.58 3.42 -6.66
C TYR A 60 3.75 2.69 -5.62
N GLN A 61 2.66 3.29 -5.18
CA GLN A 61 1.85 2.71 -4.11
C GLN A 61 0.41 2.44 -4.54
N LYS A 62 -0.12 1.37 -4.00
CA LYS A 62 -1.54 1.03 -4.08
C LYS A 62 -2.09 0.86 -2.69
N PRO A 63 -2.78 1.85 -2.17
CA PRO A 63 -3.43 1.72 -0.87
C PRO A 63 -4.78 1.04 -0.98
N GLY A 64 -5.25 0.55 0.15
CA GLY A 64 -6.59 0.06 0.30
C GLY A 64 -7.04 0.26 1.74
N TYR A 65 -8.28 0.66 1.91
CA TYR A 65 -8.83 0.71 3.26
C TYR A 65 -10.29 0.27 3.24
N VAL A 66 -10.64 -0.35 4.30
CA VAL A 66 -12.01 -0.59 4.71
C VAL A 66 -12.09 -0.32 6.20
N ARG A 67 -13.27 -0.39 6.73
CA ARG A 67 -13.60 -0.11 8.13
C ARG A 67 -12.47 -0.40 9.15
N GLU A 68 -11.80 -1.53 9.05
CA GLU A 68 -10.84 -1.98 10.06
C GLU A 68 -9.40 -2.03 9.54
N ALA A 69 -9.22 -1.97 8.24
CA ALA A 69 -7.93 -2.19 7.62
C ALA A 69 -7.46 -0.95 6.86
N LEU A 70 -6.20 -0.63 7.05
CA LEU A 70 -5.49 0.39 6.31
C LEU A 70 -4.22 -0.26 5.78
N ASN A 71 -4.19 -0.52 4.47
CA ASN A 71 -3.16 -1.32 3.84
C ASN A 71 -2.47 -0.54 2.74
N VAL A 72 -1.22 -0.86 2.48
CA VAL A 72 -0.50 -0.32 1.33
C VAL A 72 0.51 -1.33 0.80
N ASP A 73 0.56 -1.41 -0.53
CA ASP A 73 1.59 -2.11 -1.27
C ASP A 73 2.39 -1.08 -2.03
N ALA A 74 3.72 -1.14 -1.99
CA ALA A 74 4.55 -0.12 -2.62
C ALA A 74 5.85 -0.67 -3.17
N ILE A 75 6.30 -0.03 -4.26
CA ILE A 75 7.66 -0.12 -4.77
C ILE A 75 8.31 1.23 -4.49
N VAL A 76 9.38 1.23 -3.73
CA VAL A 76 10.06 2.45 -3.27
C VAL A 76 11.39 2.61 -3.99
N MET A 77 11.56 3.75 -4.66
CA MET A 77 12.73 4.03 -5.48
C MET A 77 13.83 4.70 -4.67
N GLU A 78 14.41 3.97 -3.73
CA GLU A 78 15.68 4.33 -3.12
C GLU A 78 16.84 3.98 -4.06
N ASP A 79 18.08 4.31 -3.67
CA ASP A 79 19.25 3.94 -4.47
C ASP A 79 19.28 2.44 -4.77
N THR A 80 18.94 1.64 -3.76
CA THR A 80 18.57 0.24 -3.96
C THR A 80 17.05 0.14 -3.79
N PRO A 81 16.28 -0.02 -4.87
CA PRO A 81 14.82 -0.10 -4.76
C PRO A 81 14.36 -1.28 -3.91
N TYR A 82 13.22 -1.09 -3.25
CA TYR A 82 12.63 -2.18 -2.47
C TYR A 82 11.10 -2.22 -2.61
N MET A 83 10.55 -3.35 -2.26
CA MET A 83 9.11 -3.58 -2.27
C MET A 83 8.64 -3.83 -0.83
N VAL A 84 7.44 -3.37 -0.54
CA VAL A 84 6.86 -3.51 0.78
C VAL A 84 5.36 -3.73 0.66
N ALA A 85 4.84 -4.60 1.52
CA ALA A 85 3.41 -4.79 1.70
C ALA A 85 3.10 -4.66 3.19
N ILE A 86 2.25 -3.70 3.54
CA ILE A 86 1.86 -3.45 4.93
C ILE A 86 0.36 -3.67 5.02
N TYR A 87 -0.02 -4.67 5.81
CA TYR A 87 -1.40 -4.96 6.09
C TYR A 87 -1.66 -4.74 7.57
N THR A 88 -2.70 -3.98 7.86
CA THR A 88 -3.04 -3.62 9.23
C THR A 88 -4.43 -4.11 9.59
N ARG A 89 -4.69 -4.17 10.89
CA ARG A 89 -5.99 -4.44 11.44
C ARG A 89 -6.29 -3.41 12.52
N TYR A 90 -7.50 -2.87 12.49
CA TYR A 90 -7.97 -1.83 13.41
C TYR A 90 -7.22 -0.49 13.31
N LEU A 91 -6.46 -0.27 12.25
CA LEU A 91 -5.78 0.99 12.00
C LEU A 91 -6.58 1.91 11.07
N GLY A 92 -7.54 1.37 10.32
CA GLY A 92 -8.24 2.10 9.27
C GLY A 92 -9.23 3.14 9.76
N GLY A 93 -9.66 3.09 11.01
CA GLY A 93 -10.56 4.09 11.56
C GLY A 93 -11.65 3.52 12.43
N SER A 94 -12.65 4.33 12.69
CA SER A 94 -13.72 3.96 13.59
C SER A 94 -14.68 2.95 12.98
N THR A 95 -15.30 2.25 13.84
CA THR A 95 -16.10 1.08 13.59
C THR A 95 -17.49 1.36 13.01
N GLU A 96 -18.03 2.55 13.11
CA GLU A 96 -19.46 2.75 12.87
C GLU A 96 -19.82 3.63 11.68
N ASN A 97 -18.97 4.58 11.28
CA ASN A 97 -19.25 5.52 10.18
C ASN A 97 -18.05 5.73 9.25
N SER A 98 -17.49 4.68 8.77
CA SER A 98 -16.13 4.68 8.28
C SER A 98 -15.99 4.75 6.77
N ASP A 99 -16.68 5.68 6.14
CA ASP A 99 -16.26 6.15 4.82
C ASP A 99 -15.05 7.10 4.93
N GLU A 100 -14.68 7.49 6.14
CA GLU A 100 -13.54 8.37 6.40
C GLU A 100 -12.34 7.57 6.93
N ILE A 101 -11.20 7.77 6.30
CA ILE A 101 -9.93 7.21 6.77
C ILE A 101 -9.55 7.91 8.07
N SER A 102 -9.15 7.14 9.07
CA SER A 102 -8.62 7.68 10.31
C SER A 102 -7.34 8.49 10.06
N GLY A 103 -7.34 9.77 10.38
CA GLY A 103 -6.14 10.60 10.32
C GLY A 103 -5.02 10.06 11.22
N TRP A 104 -5.38 9.49 12.36
CA TRP A 104 -4.43 8.82 13.23
C TRP A 104 -3.82 7.58 12.56
N GLY A 105 -4.65 6.78 11.92
CA GLY A 105 -4.19 5.59 11.20
C GLY A 105 -3.24 5.93 10.06
N LEU A 106 -3.56 6.94 9.27
CA LEU A 106 -2.68 7.42 8.21
C LEU A 106 -1.33 7.91 8.75
N GLN A 107 -1.35 8.62 9.87
CA GLN A 107 -0.12 9.10 10.52
C GLN A 107 0.74 7.94 11.01
N GLN A 108 0.14 6.93 11.64
CA GLN A 108 0.87 5.75 12.10
C GLN A 108 1.49 4.97 10.93
N LEU A 109 0.76 4.80 9.85
CA LEU A 109 1.28 4.16 8.64
C LEU A 109 2.45 4.96 8.05
N GLY A 110 2.32 6.28 8.00
CA GLY A 110 3.39 7.16 7.54
C GLY A 110 4.65 7.08 8.39
N MET A 111 4.50 7.03 9.71
CA MET A 111 5.62 6.86 10.64
C MET A 111 6.31 5.51 10.45
N LEU A 112 5.54 4.45 10.28
CA LEU A 112 6.08 3.11 10.01
C LEU A 112 6.87 3.09 8.70
N SER A 113 6.32 3.69 7.64
CA SER A 113 7.01 3.76 6.35
C SER A 113 8.32 4.54 6.45
N TYR A 114 8.35 5.63 7.21
CA TYR A 114 9.58 6.37 7.46
C TYR A 114 10.64 5.51 8.15
N VAL A 115 10.27 4.79 9.19
CA VAL A 115 11.20 3.90 9.92
C VAL A 115 11.73 2.78 9.03
N ILE A 116 10.86 2.15 8.25
CA ILE A 116 11.27 1.10 7.29
C ILE A 116 12.26 1.68 6.28
N ASN A 117 11.97 2.85 5.74
CA ASN A 117 12.82 3.50 4.74
C ASN A 117 14.18 3.88 5.30
N GLU A 118 14.25 4.43 6.52
CA GLU A 118 15.52 4.75 7.18
C GLU A 118 16.34 3.48 7.44
N TRP A 119 15.71 2.40 7.88
CA TRP A 119 16.40 1.13 8.04
C TRP A 119 17.01 0.66 6.72
N HIS A 120 16.24 0.75 5.63
CA HIS A 120 16.68 0.37 4.29
C HIS A 120 17.87 1.21 3.83
N ARG A 121 17.79 2.52 4.01
CA ARG A 121 18.89 3.44 3.62
C ARG A 121 20.19 3.13 4.35
N VAL A 122 20.09 2.84 5.63
CA VAL A 122 21.28 2.54 6.46
C VAL A 122 21.89 1.19 6.10
N ASN A 123 21.08 0.19 5.79
CA ASN A 123 21.53 -1.19 5.68
C ASN A 123 21.67 -1.70 4.23
N MET A 124 20.94 -1.12 3.28
CA MET A 124 20.80 -1.69 1.93
C MET A 124 21.28 -0.77 0.80
N ASN A 125 21.27 0.51 1.01
CA ASN A 125 21.75 1.44 -0.02
C ASN A 125 23.26 1.47 -0.15
#